data_67aa6b33a1206dffb28dcd89c5eea183
#
_entry.id   67aa6b33a1206dffb28dcd89c5eea183
#
_cell.length_a   1.000
_cell.length_b   1.000
_cell.length_c   1.000
_cell.angle_alpha   90.00
_cell.angle_beta   90.00
_cell.angle_gamma   90.00
#
_symmetry.space_group_name_H-M   'P 1'
#
loop_
_entity.id
_entity.type
_entity.pdbx_description
1 polymer ?
#
loop_
_entity_poly.entity_id
_entity_poly.type
_entity_poly.pdbx_seq_one_letter_code
_entity_poly.pdbx_strand_id
1 'polypeptide(L)'
;MCTYATVITPLDGSAKGPGGSWFHVTNGVVYFDHPVHAMAEHTLNIDFAVPSAGPAARVAVELTAASARDLIAAITQALDSAPAAMTG
;
A
#
# COMPACT_ATOMS: atom_id res chain seq x y z
N MET A 1 -2.42 18.16 -13.48
CA MET A 1 -1.79 17.45 -12.38
C MET A 1 -2.80 17.18 -11.30
N CYS A 2 -3.02 15.92 -10.96
CA CYS A 2 -4.10 15.53 -10.04
C CYS A 2 -3.60 14.88 -8.74
N THR A 3 -2.30 14.80 -8.57
CA THR A 3 -1.72 14.26 -7.35
C THR A 3 -1.70 15.34 -6.27
N TYR A 4 -2.36 15.07 -5.15
CA TYR A 4 -2.49 16.06 -4.07
C TYR A 4 -1.37 15.95 -3.05
N ALA A 5 -1.06 14.74 -2.65
CA ALA A 5 0.02 14.48 -1.70
C ALA A 5 0.60 13.11 -1.99
N THR A 6 1.90 13.00 -1.87
CA THR A 6 2.60 11.72 -1.93
C THR A 6 3.31 11.51 -0.61
N VAL A 7 2.96 10.43 0.08
CA VAL A 7 3.54 10.09 1.37
C VAL A 7 4.33 8.80 1.19
N ILE A 8 5.62 8.86 1.53
CA ILE A 8 6.50 7.70 1.45
C ILE A 8 6.84 7.26 2.86
N THR A 9 6.68 5.97 3.13
CA THR A 9 7.01 5.40 4.43
C THR A 9 7.92 4.18 4.25
N PRO A 10 8.91 4.00 5.12
CA PRO A 10 9.67 2.77 5.13
C PRO A 10 8.79 1.62 5.61
N LEU A 11 8.99 0.46 5.02
CA LEU A 11 8.29 -0.76 5.40
C LEU A 11 9.30 -1.88 5.62
N ASP A 12 8.91 -2.83 6.43
CA ASP A 12 9.67 -4.06 6.66
C ASP A 12 8.70 -5.23 6.57
N GLY A 13 8.72 -5.91 5.46
CA GLY A 13 7.79 -6.99 5.21
C GLY A 13 8.04 -7.67 3.88
N SER A 14 7.11 -8.50 3.48
CA SER A 14 7.18 -9.25 2.23
C SER A 14 5.89 -9.07 1.45
N ALA A 15 6.01 -9.04 0.12
CA ALA A 15 4.87 -8.99 -0.77
C ALA A 15 5.02 -10.00 -1.88
N LYS A 16 3.89 -10.49 -2.36
CA LYS A 16 3.85 -11.42 -3.48
C LYS A 16 3.57 -10.61 -4.75
N GLY A 17 4.54 -10.62 -5.64
CA GLY A 17 4.47 -9.85 -6.89
C GLY A 17 3.64 -10.53 -7.98
N PRO A 18 3.53 -9.86 -9.15
CA PRO A 18 2.72 -10.35 -10.26
C PRO A 18 3.08 -11.74 -10.77
N GLY A 19 4.33 -12.13 -10.67
CA GLY A 19 4.77 -13.47 -11.07
C GLY A 19 4.54 -14.55 -10.03
N GLY A 20 3.94 -14.22 -8.90
CA GLY A 20 3.70 -15.15 -7.81
C GLY A 20 4.90 -15.36 -6.88
N SER A 21 6.00 -14.67 -7.12
CA SER A 21 7.18 -14.72 -6.26
C SER A 21 7.11 -13.68 -5.15
N TRP A 22 7.61 -14.06 -3.98
CA TRP A 22 7.71 -13.16 -2.84
C TRP A 22 8.97 -12.32 -2.93
N PHE A 23 8.88 -11.07 -2.50
CA PHE A 23 10.03 -10.19 -2.37
C PHE A 23 9.93 -9.36 -1.10
N HIS A 24 11.07 -8.88 -0.61
CA HIS A 24 11.13 -8.01 0.56
C HIS A 24 10.71 -6.59 0.17
N VAL A 25 9.71 -6.07 0.86
CA VAL A 25 9.21 -4.70 0.64
C VAL A 25 9.93 -3.74 1.55
N THR A 26 10.48 -2.67 0.99
CA THR A 26 11.21 -1.65 1.77
C THR A 26 10.47 -0.32 1.85
N ASN A 27 9.53 -0.07 0.94
CA ASN A 27 8.86 1.22 0.85
C ASN A 27 7.37 1.06 0.55
N GLY A 28 6.58 1.90 1.21
CA GLY A 28 5.20 2.14 0.83
C GLY A 28 5.07 3.56 0.29
N VAL A 29 4.48 3.73 -0.88
CA VAL A 29 4.20 5.02 -1.48
C VAL A 29 2.71 5.19 -1.57
N VAL A 30 2.17 6.20 -0.88
CA VAL A 30 0.72 6.43 -0.79
C VAL A 30 0.41 7.79 -1.38
N TYR A 31 -0.52 7.81 -2.34
CA TYR A 31 -0.90 9.06 -3.00
C TYR A 31 -2.35 8.99 -3.48
N PHE A 32 -2.95 10.15 -3.67
CA PHE A 32 -4.33 10.25 -4.17
C PHE A 32 -4.30 10.87 -5.56
N ASP A 33 -4.84 10.15 -6.55
CA ASP A 33 -4.72 10.55 -7.96
C ASP A 33 -5.79 9.84 -8.79
N HIS A 34 -5.73 10.03 -10.11
CA HIS A 34 -6.54 9.27 -11.04
C HIS A 34 -6.06 7.81 -11.06
N PRO A 35 -7.01 6.84 -11.10
CA PRO A 35 -6.65 5.44 -11.21
C PRO A 35 -6.22 5.07 -12.62
N VAL A 36 -5.50 3.95 -12.73
CA VAL A 36 -5.20 3.32 -14.02
C VAL A 36 -6.32 2.34 -14.40
N HIS A 37 -6.85 1.60 -13.45
CA HIS A 37 -7.83 0.53 -13.69
C HIS A 37 -9.16 0.69 -12.97
N ALA A 38 -9.17 1.23 -11.76
CA ALA A 38 -10.39 1.31 -10.96
C ALA A 38 -11.45 2.16 -11.64
N MET A 39 -12.72 1.77 -11.46
CA MET A 39 -13.88 2.45 -12.03
C MET A 39 -14.31 3.62 -11.14
N ALA A 40 -13.40 4.51 -10.83
CA ALA A 40 -13.64 5.70 -10.02
C ALA A 40 -12.85 6.85 -10.61
N GLU A 41 -13.28 8.07 -10.35
CA GLU A 41 -12.61 9.25 -10.89
C GLU A 41 -11.28 9.51 -10.18
N HIS A 42 -11.23 9.27 -8.87
CA HIS A 42 -10.02 9.41 -8.05
C HIS A 42 -9.91 8.22 -7.12
N THR A 43 -8.69 7.79 -6.87
CA THR A 43 -8.39 6.68 -5.96
C THR A 43 -7.23 6.99 -5.05
N LEU A 44 -7.23 6.35 -3.91
CA LEU A 44 -6.09 6.25 -3.02
C LEU A 44 -5.22 5.11 -3.56
N ASN A 45 -4.01 5.45 -3.95
CA ASN A 45 -3.09 4.51 -4.57
C ASN A 45 -1.97 4.15 -3.61
N ILE A 46 -1.63 2.88 -3.54
CA ILE A 46 -0.54 2.38 -2.71
C ILE A 46 0.38 1.55 -3.59
N ASP A 47 1.67 1.90 -3.57
CA ASP A 47 2.70 1.06 -4.17
C ASP A 47 3.55 0.47 -3.05
N PHE A 48 3.62 -0.86 -3.01
CA PHE A 48 4.54 -1.59 -2.16
C PHE A 48 5.74 -1.94 -3.03
N ALA A 49 6.91 -1.42 -2.68
CA ALA A 49 8.02 -1.44 -3.61
C ALA A 49 9.37 -1.68 -2.97
N VAL A 50 10.30 -2.11 -3.82
CA VAL A 50 11.74 -2.09 -3.58
C VAL A 50 12.34 -1.26 -4.71
N PRO A 51 12.49 0.06 -4.58
CA PRO A 51 12.93 0.90 -5.69
C PRO A 51 14.26 0.48 -6.31
N SER A 52 15.18 -0.03 -5.48
CA SER A 52 16.50 -0.48 -5.96
C SER A 52 16.43 -1.73 -6.84
N ALA A 53 15.33 -2.48 -6.79
CA ALA A 53 15.16 -3.71 -7.57
C ALA A 53 14.38 -3.48 -8.88
N GLY A 54 14.00 -2.23 -9.15
CA GLY A 54 13.31 -1.86 -10.37
C GLY A 54 11.80 -2.00 -10.31
N PRO A 55 11.09 -1.62 -11.39
CA PRO A 55 9.62 -1.55 -11.39
C PRO A 55 8.92 -2.91 -11.28
N ALA A 56 9.60 -4.01 -11.57
CA ALA A 56 9.02 -5.35 -11.44
C ALA A 56 8.84 -5.78 -9.98
N ALA A 57 9.61 -5.22 -9.05
CA ALA A 57 9.49 -5.50 -7.62
C ALA A 57 8.50 -4.51 -6.98
N ARG A 58 7.24 -4.60 -7.40
CA ARG A 58 6.20 -3.67 -6.99
C ARG A 58 4.82 -4.35 -6.99
N VAL A 59 4.03 -4.03 -5.98
CA VAL A 59 2.60 -4.36 -5.95
C VAL A 59 1.83 -3.06 -5.84
N ALA A 60 0.94 -2.80 -6.79
CA ALA A 60 0.14 -1.59 -6.85
C ALA A 60 -1.31 -1.88 -6.48
N VAL A 61 -1.91 -0.99 -5.69
CA VAL A 61 -3.31 -1.09 -5.25
C VAL A 61 -3.98 0.25 -5.48
N GLU A 62 -5.21 0.20 -6.01
CA GLU A 62 -6.06 1.38 -6.19
C GLU A 62 -7.35 1.17 -5.39
N LEU A 63 -7.67 2.08 -4.49
CA LEU A 63 -8.83 1.99 -3.61
C LEU A 63 -9.66 3.25 -3.69
N THR A 64 -10.98 3.12 -3.57
CA THR A 64 -11.81 4.29 -3.30
C THR A 64 -11.42 4.89 -1.96
N ALA A 65 -11.69 6.16 -1.75
CA ALA A 65 -11.41 6.82 -0.46
C ALA A 65 -12.09 6.09 0.70
N ALA A 66 -13.32 5.65 0.50
CA ALA A 66 -14.07 4.91 1.52
C ALA A 66 -13.39 3.58 1.85
N SER A 67 -12.97 2.82 0.83
CA SER A 67 -12.25 1.56 1.04
C SER A 67 -10.91 1.77 1.73
N ALA A 68 -10.20 2.85 1.40
CA ALA A 68 -8.94 3.18 2.05
C ALA A 68 -9.14 3.44 3.55
N ARG A 69 -10.22 4.15 3.92
CA ARG A 69 -10.55 4.38 5.33
C ARG A 69 -10.91 3.10 6.04
N ASP A 70 -11.66 2.21 5.39
CA ASP A 70 -11.98 0.89 5.93
C ASP A 70 -10.72 0.05 6.15
N LEU A 71 -9.75 0.14 5.24
CA LEU A 71 -8.48 -0.57 5.39
C LEU A 71 -7.69 -0.05 6.60
N ILE A 72 -7.64 1.26 6.81
CA ILE A 72 -7.00 1.85 8.00
C ILE A 72 -7.64 1.28 9.27
N ALA A 73 -8.98 1.26 9.32
CA ALA A 73 -9.70 0.74 10.48
C ALA A 73 -9.43 -0.76 10.70
N ALA A 74 -9.40 -1.53 9.63
CA ALA A 74 -9.13 -2.97 9.70
C ALA A 74 -7.71 -3.26 10.22
N ILE A 75 -6.73 -2.52 9.73
CA ILE A 75 -5.34 -2.66 10.18
C ILE A 75 -5.23 -2.33 11.67
N THR A 76 -5.83 -1.23 12.09
CA THR A 76 -5.84 -0.80 13.49
C THR A 76 -6.48 -1.87 14.38
N GLN A 77 -7.63 -2.40 13.98
CA GLN A 77 -8.33 -3.44 14.73
C GLN A 77 -7.50 -4.71 14.86
N ALA A 78 -6.86 -5.14 13.79
CA ALA A 78 -6.02 -6.35 13.80
C ALA A 78 -4.83 -6.18 14.74
N LEU A 79 -4.16 -5.04 14.71
CA LEU A 79 -3.04 -4.76 15.59
C LEU A 79 -3.48 -4.67 17.06
N ASP A 80 -4.62 -4.02 17.32
CA ASP A 80 -5.13 -3.85 18.69
C ASP A 80 -5.59 -5.18 19.31
N SER A 81 -6.02 -6.13 18.48
CA SER A 81 -6.43 -7.45 18.98
C SER A 81 -5.27 -8.42 19.20
N ALA A 82 -4.08 -8.10 18.71
CA ALA A 82 -2.89 -8.91 18.93
C ALA A 82 -2.29 -8.65 20.32
N PRO A 83 -1.62 -9.63 20.96
CA PRO A 83 -0.93 -9.39 22.22
C PRO A 83 0.10 -8.27 22.07
N ALA A 84 0.14 -7.37 23.06
CA ALA A 84 1.03 -6.20 23.03
C ALA A 84 2.51 -6.58 22.85
N ALA A 85 2.93 -7.70 23.38
CA ALA A 85 4.29 -8.18 23.25
C ALA A 85 4.69 -8.53 21.82
N MET A 86 3.72 -8.72 20.92
CA MET A 86 3.94 -9.08 19.52
C MET A 86 3.96 -7.87 18.60
N THR A 87 3.49 -6.72 19.06
CA THR A 87 3.31 -5.53 18.24
C THR A 87 4.16 -4.33 18.68
N GLY A 88 4.94 -4.51 19.70
CA GLY A 88 5.75 -3.44 20.29
C GLY A 88 7.03 -3.08 19.56
#